data_524bc8c603702f99665bdcc5c4545a25
#
_entry.id   524bc8c603702f99665bdcc5c4545a25
#
_cell.length_a   1.000
_cell.length_b   1.000
_cell.length_c   1.000
_cell.angle_alpha   90.00
_cell.angle_beta   90.00
_cell.angle_gamma   90.00
#
_symmetry.space_group_name_H-M   'P 1'
#
loop_
_entity.id
_entity.type
_entity.pdbx_description
1 polymer ?
#
loop_
_entity_poly.entity_id
_entity_poly.type
_entity_poly.pdbx_seq_one_letter_code
_entity_poly.pdbx_strand_id
1 'polypeptide(L)'
;MVKIASNSKEVLKSVPEELRAKNFKDLEGEHGSLMVLGLVYGSVKDNLRVRADKKLGGGPDKEKFTRRNVLSAVMGVWDPLGQASPLVLRGKKINQRLCTMKYDWDEYLPQDIEEEFRQWLSDVEKLKDMAIPRSFGLKDVDEEVEMHVFVDASMIV
;
A
#
# COMPACT_ATOMS: atom_id res chain seq x y z
N MET A 1 23.89 -8.80 -9.10
CA MET A 1 24.54 -8.67 -7.77
C MET A 1 23.47 -8.87 -6.71
N VAL A 2 23.59 -9.90 -5.87
CA VAL A 2 22.62 -10.19 -4.81
C VAL A 2 22.88 -9.23 -3.65
N LYS A 3 21.82 -8.61 -3.11
CA LYS A 3 21.88 -7.78 -1.91
C LYS A 3 21.11 -8.47 -0.78
N ILE A 4 21.77 -8.66 0.35
CA ILE A 4 21.23 -9.40 1.50
C ILE A 4 20.77 -8.39 2.55
N ALA A 5 19.55 -8.61 3.05
CA ALA A 5 18.95 -7.86 4.12
C ALA A 5 18.43 -8.82 5.20
N SER A 6 18.57 -8.48 6.48
CA SER A 6 18.07 -9.27 7.62
C SER A 6 17.71 -8.34 8.77
N ASN A 7 16.70 -8.71 9.55
CA ASN A 7 16.37 -8.08 10.83
C ASN A 7 17.21 -8.64 12.00
N SER A 8 17.98 -9.72 11.77
CA SER A 8 18.91 -10.27 12.77
C SER A 8 20.29 -9.64 12.63
N LYS A 9 20.76 -9.02 13.71
CA LYS A 9 22.12 -8.46 13.80
C LYS A 9 23.21 -9.53 13.66
N GLU A 10 22.94 -10.73 14.12
CA GLU A 10 23.89 -11.85 14.05
C GLU A 10 24.08 -12.31 12.60
N VAL A 11 22.97 -12.47 11.85
CA VAL A 11 23.00 -12.78 10.43
C VAL A 11 23.75 -11.69 9.65
N LEU A 12 23.50 -10.41 9.97
CA LEU A 12 24.19 -9.32 9.28
C LEU A 12 25.70 -9.30 9.55
N LYS A 13 26.13 -9.66 10.76
CA LYS A 13 27.57 -9.76 11.08
C LYS A 13 28.28 -10.85 10.23
N SER A 14 27.58 -11.93 9.90
CA SER A 14 28.14 -13.03 9.07
C SER A 14 28.17 -12.70 7.57
N VAL A 15 27.45 -11.66 7.11
CA VAL A 15 27.40 -11.25 5.71
C VAL A 15 28.48 -10.20 5.42
N PRO A 16 29.33 -10.37 4.39
CA PRO A 16 30.29 -9.36 3.95
C PRO A 16 29.60 -8.02 3.64
N GLU A 17 30.24 -6.91 4.01
CA GLU A 17 29.63 -5.57 3.91
C GLU A 17 29.23 -5.19 2.46
N GLU A 18 30.00 -5.62 1.49
CA GLU A 18 29.74 -5.44 0.05
C GLU A 18 28.47 -6.15 -0.46
N LEU A 19 28.03 -7.22 0.22
CA LEU A 19 26.80 -7.95 -0.10
C LEU A 19 25.58 -7.46 0.68
N ARG A 20 25.77 -6.56 1.65
CA ARG A 20 24.65 -5.97 2.39
C ARG A 20 23.90 -4.96 1.53
N ALA A 21 22.58 -4.86 1.69
CA ALA A 21 21.78 -3.83 1.04
C ALA A 21 22.19 -2.44 1.52
N LYS A 22 22.39 -1.49 0.62
CA LYS A 22 22.93 -0.14 0.93
C LYS A 22 22.05 0.66 1.92
N ASN A 23 20.76 0.41 1.92
CA ASN A 23 19.78 1.11 2.78
C ASN A 23 19.67 0.47 4.17
N PHE A 24 20.56 -0.46 4.52
CA PHE A 24 20.53 -1.20 5.77
C PHE A 24 20.98 -0.41 6.99
N LYS A 25 21.71 0.69 6.79
CA LYS A 25 22.14 1.59 7.89
C LYS A 25 20.96 2.23 8.61
N ASP A 26 19.82 2.38 7.93
CA ASP A 26 18.61 2.99 8.51
C ASP A 26 17.75 2.02 9.32
N LEU A 27 18.06 0.70 9.27
CA LEU A 27 17.32 -0.33 10.03
C LEU A 27 17.77 -0.44 11.48
N GLU A 28 18.88 0.18 11.88
CA GLU A 28 19.40 0.17 13.25
C GLU A 28 18.74 1.23 14.16
N GLY A 29 17.99 2.20 13.59
CA GLY A 29 17.24 3.20 14.36
C GLY A 29 15.84 2.72 14.76
N GLU A 30 15.22 3.44 15.70
CA GLU A 30 13.83 3.20 16.17
C GLU A 30 12.78 3.22 15.03
N HIS A 31 13.16 3.72 13.86
CA HIS A 31 12.33 3.86 12.66
C HIS A 31 12.82 3.05 11.46
N GLY A 32 13.63 1.99 11.69
CA GLY A 32 14.15 1.16 10.62
C GLY A 32 13.04 0.63 9.70
N SER A 33 12.94 1.18 8.50
CA SER A 33 12.00 0.73 7.47
C SER A 33 12.71 0.46 6.16
N LEU A 34 12.33 -0.63 5.50
CA LEU A 34 12.87 -1.03 4.20
C LEU A 34 11.72 -1.11 3.18
N MET A 35 11.96 -0.58 1.99
CA MET A 35 11.07 -0.79 0.85
C MET A 35 11.30 -2.17 0.25
N VAL A 36 10.32 -3.05 0.37
CA VAL A 36 10.33 -4.40 -0.21
C VAL A 36 9.14 -4.54 -1.15
N LEU A 37 9.38 -4.73 -2.43
CA LEU A 37 8.34 -4.86 -3.46
C LEU A 37 7.26 -3.76 -3.38
N GLY A 38 7.66 -2.53 -3.03
CA GLY A 38 6.73 -1.39 -2.90
C GLY A 38 5.98 -1.30 -1.57
N LEU A 39 6.13 -2.28 -0.68
CA LEU A 39 5.64 -2.21 0.70
C LEU A 39 6.71 -1.61 1.62
N VAL A 40 6.27 -0.99 2.69
CA VAL A 40 7.14 -0.53 3.76
C VAL A 40 7.24 -1.62 4.83
N TYR A 41 8.40 -2.23 4.94
CA TYR A 41 8.69 -3.23 5.97
C TYR A 41 9.30 -2.55 7.21
N GLY A 42 8.64 -2.70 8.35
CA GLY A 42 9.15 -2.25 9.65
C GLY A 42 9.89 -3.40 10.36
N SER A 43 11.23 -3.32 10.37
CA SER A 43 12.08 -4.40 10.89
C SER A 43 11.95 -4.61 12.40
N VAL A 44 11.72 -3.54 13.16
CA VAL A 44 11.62 -3.58 14.63
C VAL A 44 10.35 -4.30 15.10
N LYS A 45 9.23 -4.01 14.44
CA LYS A 45 7.92 -4.60 14.77
C LYS A 45 7.52 -5.77 13.88
N ASP A 46 8.38 -6.15 12.94
CA ASP A 46 8.13 -7.20 11.94
C ASP A 46 6.77 -7.05 11.26
N ASN A 47 6.50 -5.87 10.73
CA ASN A 47 5.23 -5.54 10.09
C ASN A 47 5.41 -5.00 8.67
N LEU A 48 4.33 -5.08 7.90
CA LEU A 48 4.21 -4.55 6.55
C LEU A 48 3.18 -3.43 6.53
N ARG A 49 3.45 -2.39 5.74
CA ARG A 49 2.52 -1.28 5.49
C ARG A 49 2.40 -1.02 4.00
N VAL A 50 1.19 -0.71 3.55
CA VAL A 50 0.94 -0.24 2.20
C VAL A 50 1.51 1.17 2.05
N ARG A 51 2.18 1.43 0.95
CA ARG A 51 2.74 2.75 0.67
C ARG A 51 1.66 3.73 0.23
N ALA A 52 1.43 4.76 1.02
CA ALA A 52 0.50 5.85 0.76
C ALA A 52 1.13 7.24 0.98
N ASP A 53 2.46 7.33 0.79
CA ASP A 53 3.29 8.52 1.06
C ASP A 53 3.30 9.56 -0.07
N LYS A 54 2.73 9.22 -1.23
CA LYS A 54 2.67 10.12 -2.38
C LYS A 54 1.39 10.96 -2.35
N LYS A 55 1.48 12.21 -2.79
CA LYS A 55 0.31 13.06 -3.08
C LYS A 55 -0.44 12.48 -4.31
N LEU A 56 -1.29 11.49 -4.06
CA LEU A 56 -2.05 10.79 -5.09
C LEU A 56 -3.02 11.76 -5.78
N GLY A 57 -3.05 11.74 -7.11
CA GLY A 57 -3.93 12.60 -7.90
C GLY A 57 -3.70 14.12 -7.75
N GLY A 58 -2.62 14.52 -7.08
CA GLY A 58 -2.30 15.91 -6.74
C GLY A 58 -2.54 16.28 -5.27
N GLY A 59 -3.04 15.33 -4.49
CA GLY A 59 -3.31 15.48 -3.06
C GLY A 59 -4.69 16.06 -2.75
N PRO A 60 -5.14 15.97 -1.48
CA PRO A 60 -6.46 16.41 -1.05
C PRO A 60 -6.67 17.93 -1.15
N ASP A 61 -5.59 18.72 -1.07
CA ASP A 61 -5.64 20.18 -1.09
C ASP A 61 -5.79 20.77 -2.50
N LYS A 62 -5.86 19.92 -3.54
CA LYS A 62 -6.04 20.37 -4.91
C LYS A 62 -7.41 21.01 -5.07
N GLU A 63 -7.46 22.21 -5.69
CA GLU A 63 -8.70 22.99 -5.84
C GLU A 63 -9.78 22.24 -6.64
N LYS A 64 -9.39 21.61 -7.78
CA LYS A 64 -10.28 20.85 -8.64
C LYS A 64 -9.64 19.58 -9.15
N PHE A 65 -10.46 18.55 -9.32
CA PHE A 65 -10.00 17.26 -9.85
C PHE A 65 -10.60 16.97 -11.23
N THR A 66 -9.87 16.13 -11.97
CA THR A 66 -10.28 15.61 -13.27
C THR A 66 -10.29 14.08 -13.24
N ARG A 67 -10.91 13.45 -14.23
CA ARG A 67 -10.89 11.99 -14.39
C ARG A 67 -9.44 11.44 -14.41
N ARG A 68 -8.52 12.15 -15.05
CA ARG A 68 -7.07 11.79 -15.05
C ARG A 68 -6.49 11.71 -13.65
N ASN A 69 -6.87 12.64 -12.77
CA ASN A 69 -6.41 12.65 -11.38
C ASN A 69 -6.95 11.44 -10.61
N VAL A 70 -8.24 11.08 -10.80
CA VAL A 70 -8.84 9.89 -10.19
C VAL A 70 -8.09 8.63 -10.59
N LEU A 71 -7.90 8.40 -11.91
CA LEU A 71 -7.19 7.22 -12.37
C LEU A 71 -5.74 7.18 -11.85
N SER A 72 -5.03 8.29 -11.92
CA SER A 72 -3.65 8.40 -11.42
C SER A 72 -3.56 8.08 -9.92
N ALA A 73 -4.52 8.56 -9.13
CA ALA A 73 -4.56 8.29 -7.70
C ALA A 73 -4.82 6.82 -7.40
N VAL A 74 -5.84 6.23 -8.04
CA VAL A 74 -6.23 4.83 -7.84
C VAL A 74 -5.09 3.87 -8.24
N MET A 75 -4.44 4.13 -9.38
CA MET A 75 -3.29 3.33 -9.84
C MET A 75 -2.01 3.61 -9.03
N GLY A 76 -1.97 4.72 -8.30
CA GLY A 76 -0.86 5.09 -7.41
C GLY A 76 -0.83 4.33 -6.09
N VAL A 77 -1.93 3.69 -5.69
CA VAL A 77 -1.98 2.82 -4.50
C VAL A 77 -1.36 1.48 -4.87
N TRP A 78 -0.16 1.23 -4.36
CA TRP A 78 0.54 -0.03 -4.59
C TRP A 78 0.23 -1.02 -3.47
N ASP A 79 -0.58 -2.03 -3.79
CA ASP A 79 -1.05 -3.04 -2.84
C ASP A 79 -0.85 -4.46 -3.40
N PRO A 80 0.38 -4.97 -3.42
CA PRO A 80 0.67 -6.29 -4.00
C PRO A 80 0.11 -7.46 -3.19
N LEU A 81 -0.25 -7.25 -1.92
CA LEU A 81 -0.83 -8.28 -1.05
C LEU A 81 -2.35 -8.18 -0.92
N GLY A 82 -2.98 -7.21 -1.58
CA GLY A 82 -4.43 -7.04 -1.55
C GLY A 82 -5.01 -6.52 -0.22
N GLN A 83 -4.18 -6.01 0.67
CA GLN A 83 -4.59 -5.57 2.01
C GLN A 83 -5.45 -4.30 2.00
N ALA A 84 -5.27 -3.44 1.00
CA ALA A 84 -6.05 -2.24 0.77
C ALA A 84 -7.14 -2.43 -0.32
N SER A 85 -7.37 -3.67 -0.78
CA SER A 85 -8.29 -3.95 -1.89
C SER A 85 -9.69 -3.35 -1.75
N PRO A 86 -10.35 -3.36 -0.58
CA PRO A 86 -11.67 -2.72 -0.43
C PRO A 86 -11.62 -1.22 -0.72
N LEU A 87 -10.56 -0.54 -0.28
CA LEU A 87 -10.36 0.88 -0.51
C LEU A 87 -10.02 1.17 -1.98
N VAL A 88 -9.13 0.37 -2.57
CA VAL A 88 -8.78 0.47 -4.01
C VAL A 88 -10.02 0.23 -4.88
N LEU A 89 -10.89 -0.71 -4.50
CA LEU A 89 -12.14 -0.98 -5.22
C LEU A 89 -13.08 0.24 -5.22
N ARG A 90 -13.20 0.95 -4.10
CA ARG A 90 -13.98 2.20 -4.03
C ARG A 90 -13.46 3.23 -5.04
N GLY A 91 -12.15 3.45 -5.10
CA GLY A 91 -11.55 4.36 -6.09
C GLY A 91 -11.79 3.90 -7.54
N LYS A 92 -11.71 2.60 -7.82
CA LYS A 92 -12.04 2.02 -9.13
C LYS A 92 -13.51 2.28 -9.51
N LYS A 93 -14.45 2.16 -8.56
CA LYS A 93 -15.88 2.47 -8.79
C LYS A 93 -16.11 3.94 -9.15
N ILE A 94 -15.42 4.88 -8.48
CA ILE A 94 -15.47 6.30 -8.85
C ILE A 94 -15.03 6.49 -10.31
N ASN A 95 -13.89 5.92 -10.69
CA ASN A 95 -13.41 6.01 -12.06
C ASN A 95 -14.36 5.33 -13.07
N GLN A 96 -14.96 4.20 -12.72
CA GLN A 96 -15.94 3.49 -13.55
C GLN A 96 -17.19 4.36 -13.79
N ARG A 97 -17.72 5.04 -12.77
CA ARG A 97 -18.85 5.98 -12.91
C ARG A 97 -18.52 7.08 -13.91
N LEU A 98 -17.33 7.69 -13.80
CA LEU A 98 -16.88 8.72 -14.76
C LEU A 98 -16.75 8.18 -16.18
N CYS A 99 -16.31 6.92 -16.36
CA CYS A 99 -16.28 6.26 -17.65
C CYS A 99 -17.69 6.08 -18.23
N THR A 100 -18.63 5.59 -17.42
CA THR A 100 -20.02 5.39 -17.83
C THR A 100 -20.71 6.70 -18.21
N MET A 101 -20.42 7.78 -17.48
CA MET A 101 -20.90 9.13 -17.75
C MET A 101 -20.17 9.80 -18.93
N LYS A 102 -19.17 9.12 -19.53
CA LYS A 102 -18.36 9.60 -20.67
C LYS A 102 -17.61 10.90 -20.40
N TYR A 103 -17.18 11.14 -19.16
CA TYR A 103 -16.33 12.28 -18.83
C TYR A 103 -15.00 12.20 -19.56
N ASP A 104 -14.57 13.31 -20.11
CA ASP A 104 -13.25 13.45 -20.74
C ASP A 104 -12.13 13.44 -19.70
N TRP A 105 -10.90 13.17 -20.14
CA TRP A 105 -9.73 13.00 -19.26
C TRP A 105 -9.41 14.23 -18.42
N ASP A 106 -9.59 15.41 -18.98
CA ASP A 106 -9.22 16.68 -18.36
C ASP A 106 -10.45 17.53 -17.99
N GLU A 107 -11.66 16.96 -18.11
CA GLU A 107 -12.89 17.55 -17.65
C GLU A 107 -12.95 17.52 -16.12
N TYR A 108 -13.41 18.62 -15.50
CA TYR A 108 -13.54 18.70 -14.06
C TYR A 108 -14.67 17.82 -13.55
N LEU A 109 -14.46 17.22 -12.40
CA LEU A 109 -15.45 16.35 -11.76
C LEU A 109 -16.70 17.15 -11.35
N PRO A 110 -17.90 16.54 -11.42
CA PRO A 110 -19.08 17.10 -10.80
C PRO A 110 -18.91 17.06 -9.28
N GLN A 111 -19.57 17.98 -8.59
CA GLN A 111 -19.35 18.23 -7.18
C GLN A 111 -19.55 16.98 -6.31
N ASP A 112 -20.57 16.18 -6.57
CA ASP A 112 -20.89 14.96 -5.81
C ASP A 112 -19.75 13.91 -5.93
N ILE A 113 -19.20 13.72 -7.12
CA ILE A 113 -18.08 12.79 -7.36
C ILE A 113 -16.78 13.36 -6.80
N GLU A 114 -16.58 14.67 -6.89
CA GLU A 114 -15.41 15.32 -6.32
C GLU A 114 -15.35 15.16 -4.79
N GLU A 115 -16.47 15.36 -4.10
CA GLU A 115 -16.59 15.16 -2.66
C GLU A 115 -16.30 13.70 -2.26
N GLU A 116 -16.88 12.72 -2.99
CA GLU A 116 -16.61 11.30 -2.81
C GLU A 116 -15.12 10.98 -3.00
N PHE A 117 -14.49 11.56 -4.03
CA PHE A 117 -13.08 11.35 -4.31
C PHE A 117 -12.17 11.98 -3.25
N ARG A 118 -12.49 13.17 -2.74
CA ARG A 118 -11.77 13.81 -1.61
C ARG A 118 -11.84 12.95 -0.35
N GLN A 119 -13.01 12.41 -0.04
CA GLN A 119 -13.17 11.48 1.07
C GLN A 119 -12.33 10.23 0.86
N TRP A 120 -12.33 9.67 -0.35
CA TRP A 120 -11.49 8.52 -0.68
C TRP A 120 -9.99 8.82 -0.52
N LEU A 121 -9.50 9.97 -0.97
CA LEU A 121 -8.10 10.39 -0.77
C LEU A 121 -7.74 10.47 0.71
N SER A 122 -8.63 11.03 1.54
CA SER A 122 -8.43 11.10 2.99
C SER A 122 -8.37 9.70 3.62
N ASP A 123 -9.19 8.76 3.15
CA ASP A 123 -9.15 7.37 3.65
C ASP A 123 -7.87 6.66 3.21
N VAL A 124 -7.36 6.92 1.99
CA VAL A 124 -6.07 6.39 1.51
C VAL A 124 -4.90 6.92 2.35
N GLU A 125 -4.94 8.16 2.78
CA GLU A 125 -3.88 8.70 3.65
C GLU A 125 -3.77 7.95 4.98
N LYS A 126 -4.89 7.42 5.50
CA LYS A 126 -4.90 6.61 6.73
C LYS A 126 -4.20 5.27 6.59
N LEU A 127 -3.99 4.77 5.35
CA LEU A 127 -3.25 3.53 5.12
C LEU A 127 -1.82 3.57 5.64
N LYS A 128 -1.20 4.74 5.70
CA LYS A 128 0.15 4.91 6.26
C LYS A 128 0.26 4.45 7.72
N ASP A 129 -0.86 4.54 8.47
CA ASP A 129 -0.93 4.18 9.88
C ASP A 129 -1.33 2.70 10.08
N MET A 130 -1.79 2.02 9.01
CA MET A 130 -2.16 0.62 9.02
C MET A 130 -0.91 -0.25 8.90
N ALA A 131 -0.59 -0.98 9.95
CA ALA A 131 0.53 -1.91 10.00
C ALA A 131 0.01 -3.33 10.21
N ILE A 132 0.42 -4.25 9.35
CA ILE A 132 0.01 -5.65 9.38
C ILE A 132 1.19 -6.50 9.80
N PRO A 133 1.08 -7.33 10.84
CA PRO A 133 2.13 -8.26 11.22
C PRO A 133 2.52 -9.15 10.02
N ARG A 134 3.81 -9.29 9.75
CA ARG A 134 4.30 -10.21 8.71
C ARG A 134 4.14 -11.67 9.13
N SER A 135 4.29 -11.93 10.41
CA SER A 135 4.13 -13.26 10.99
C SER A 135 2.74 -13.41 11.61
N PHE A 136 2.17 -14.60 11.52
CA PHE A 136 0.90 -14.96 12.19
C PHE A 136 1.05 -15.10 13.71
N GLY A 137 2.25 -14.86 14.27
CA GLY A 137 2.49 -14.90 15.71
C GLY A 137 2.56 -16.32 16.29
N LEU A 138 2.70 -17.32 15.44
CA LEU A 138 2.91 -18.70 15.87
C LEU A 138 4.22 -18.78 16.66
N LYS A 139 4.14 -19.15 17.91
CA LYS A 139 5.28 -19.19 18.83
C LYS A 139 5.95 -20.56 18.87
N ASP A 140 5.18 -21.60 18.64
CA ASP A 140 5.64 -22.99 18.71
C ASP A 140 5.53 -23.68 17.35
N VAL A 141 6.55 -24.44 16.99
CA VAL A 141 6.63 -25.17 15.73
C VAL A 141 5.63 -26.34 15.69
N ASP A 142 5.10 -26.72 16.87
CA ASP A 142 4.19 -27.86 17.04
C ASP A 142 2.70 -27.43 17.07
N GLU A 143 2.39 -26.13 16.88
CA GLU A 143 0.99 -25.71 16.73
C GLU A 143 0.45 -26.16 15.37
N GLU A 144 -0.61 -26.98 15.37
CA GLU A 144 -1.36 -27.31 14.16
C GLU A 144 -2.00 -26.04 13.60
N VAL A 145 -1.66 -25.69 12.36
CA VAL A 145 -2.18 -24.51 11.68
C VAL A 145 -3.08 -24.95 10.55
N GLU A 146 -4.34 -24.56 10.58
CA GLU A 146 -5.25 -24.74 9.47
C GLU A 146 -5.42 -23.42 8.69
N MET A 147 -5.32 -23.49 7.38
CA MET A 147 -5.62 -22.37 6.49
C MET A 147 -6.97 -22.58 5.81
N HIS A 148 -7.96 -21.75 6.18
CA HIS A 148 -9.25 -21.73 5.52
C HIS A 148 -9.28 -20.63 4.46
N VAL A 149 -9.56 -20.99 3.22
CA VAL A 149 -9.67 -20.04 2.09
C VAL A 149 -11.12 -19.96 1.65
N PHE A 150 -11.70 -18.76 1.75
CA PHE A 150 -13.05 -18.48 1.26
C PHE A 150 -12.94 -17.66 -0.02
N VAL A 151 -13.56 -18.13 -1.09
CA VAL A 151 -13.56 -17.46 -2.39
C VAL A 151 -14.98 -17.23 -2.83
N ASP A 152 -15.31 -16.00 -3.17
CA ASP A 152 -16.58 -15.62 -3.78
C ASP A 152 -16.35 -14.71 -4.98
N ALA A 153 -17.19 -14.86 -6.02
CA ALA A 153 -17.15 -14.05 -7.21
C ALA A 153 -18.47 -13.29 -7.33
N SER A 154 -18.41 -11.96 -7.20
CA SER A 154 -19.56 -11.09 -7.44
C SER A 154 -19.70 -10.78 -8.93
N MET A 155 -20.93 -10.86 -9.46
CA MET A 155 -21.27 -10.38 -10.80
C MET A 155 -21.54 -8.86 -10.84
N ILE A 156 -21.37 -8.17 -9.73
CA ILE A 156 -21.50 -6.71 -9.69
C ILE A 156 -20.18 -6.10 -10.17
N VAL A 157 -20.18 -5.70 -11.41
CA VAL A 157 -19.11 -4.96 -12.06
C VAL A 157 -19.43 -3.47 -12.00
#